data_cf42cdee3c65857ee33cd4ac9836fe5a
#
_entry.id   cf42cdee3c65857ee33cd4ac9836fe5a
#
_cell.length_a   1.000
_cell.length_b   1.000
_cell.length_c   1.000
_cell.angle_alpha   90.00
_cell.angle_beta   90.00
_cell.angle_gamma   90.00
#
_symmetry.space_group_name_H-M   'P 1'
#
loop_
_entity.id
_entity.type
_entity.pdbx_description
1 polymer ?
#
loop_
_entity_poly.entity_id
_entity_poly.type
_entity_poly.pdbx_seq_one_letter_code
_entity_poly.pdbx_strand_id
1 'polypeptide(L)'
;MNTLIVYDSQYGNTERIAQEIGETLSALGRARAVRVDAVRASDLEGVELLFIGSPTQGWRPTQAIQSYLRSPSFDQLRGAHVACFDTRFNKPRWLTGSAASAMAKRLRERGVALSGEPESFFVAGTEGPLLDGEAERAKAWAMGIAQRFVPLPTTQR
;
A
#
# COMPACT_ATOMS: atom_id res chain seq x y z
N MET A 1 2.49 14.33 9.32
CA MET A 1 1.61 13.33 8.65
C MET A 1 1.72 12.00 9.37
N ASN A 2 0.63 11.27 9.50
CA ASN A 2 0.60 9.94 10.11
C ASN A 2 0.18 8.92 9.03
N THR A 3 1.13 8.07 8.65
CA THR A 3 0.96 7.08 7.59
C THR A 3 1.02 5.66 8.16
N LEU A 4 0.08 4.82 7.75
CA LEU A 4 0.08 3.40 8.04
C LEU A 4 0.17 2.62 6.73
N ILE A 5 1.03 1.61 6.69
CA ILE A 5 1.13 0.68 5.58
C ILE A 5 0.70 -0.70 6.11
N VAL A 6 -0.44 -1.19 5.66
CA VAL A 6 -0.93 -2.53 5.99
C VAL A 6 -0.63 -3.45 4.81
N TYR A 7 0.02 -4.57 5.08
CA TYR A 7 0.42 -5.48 4.02
C TYR A 7 0.26 -6.94 4.43
N ASP A 8 0.16 -7.80 3.43
CA ASP A 8 0.44 -9.22 3.55
C ASP A 8 1.61 -9.59 2.66
N SER A 9 2.34 -10.63 3.01
CA SER A 9 3.51 -11.08 2.28
C SER A 9 3.74 -12.55 2.51
N GLN A 10 4.01 -13.31 1.46
CA GLN A 10 4.30 -14.74 1.56
C GLN A 10 5.80 -15.03 1.53
N TYR A 11 6.55 -14.35 0.67
CA TYR A 11 7.99 -14.58 0.47
C TYR A 11 8.86 -13.38 0.84
N GLY A 12 8.27 -12.33 1.40
CA GLY A 12 8.99 -11.13 1.84
C GLY A 12 9.10 -10.02 0.82
N ASN A 13 8.61 -10.19 -0.41
CA ASN A 13 8.72 -9.15 -1.45
C ASN A 13 7.77 -7.97 -1.19
N THR A 14 6.50 -8.24 -0.91
CA THR A 14 5.52 -7.20 -0.55
C THR A 14 5.92 -6.52 0.75
N GLU A 15 6.40 -7.28 1.72
CA GLU A 15 6.92 -6.74 2.99
C GLU A 15 8.06 -5.76 2.75
N ARG A 16 9.01 -6.11 1.89
CA ARG A 16 10.12 -5.21 1.56
C ARG A 16 9.62 -3.89 0.96
N ILE A 17 8.69 -3.95 0.03
CA ILE A 17 8.08 -2.73 -0.54
C ILE A 17 7.41 -1.90 0.57
N ALA A 18 6.63 -2.54 1.43
CA ALA A 18 5.97 -1.86 2.55
C ALA A 18 6.96 -1.18 3.48
N GLN A 19 8.06 -1.85 3.81
CA GLN A 19 9.12 -1.29 4.65
C GLN A 19 9.82 -0.10 3.99
N GLU A 20 10.11 -0.19 2.69
CA GLU A 20 10.72 0.91 1.95
C GLU A 20 9.80 2.15 1.91
N ILE A 21 8.51 1.93 1.74
CA ILE A 21 7.51 3.01 1.81
C ILE A 21 7.51 3.65 3.20
N GLY A 22 7.45 2.84 4.25
CA GLY A 22 7.45 3.33 5.64
C GLY A 22 8.71 4.12 5.97
N GLU A 23 9.86 3.61 5.57
CA GLU A 23 11.15 4.26 5.81
C GLU A 23 11.24 5.62 5.11
N THR A 24 10.86 5.67 3.83
CA THR A 24 10.93 6.93 3.09
C THR A 24 9.93 7.98 3.61
N LEU A 25 8.72 7.56 4.00
CA LEU A 25 7.68 8.46 4.50
C LEU A 25 7.91 8.91 5.95
N SER A 26 8.80 8.26 6.68
CA SER A 26 9.19 8.70 8.03
C SER A 26 9.83 10.10 8.04
N ALA A 27 10.33 10.56 6.91
CA ALA A 27 10.80 11.93 6.73
C ALA A 27 9.67 12.97 6.80
N LEU A 28 8.41 12.57 6.58
CA LEU A 28 7.24 13.45 6.57
C LEU A 28 6.39 13.36 7.85
N GLY A 29 6.78 12.51 8.78
CA GLY A 29 6.06 12.29 10.02
C GLY A 29 6.08 10.81 10.44
N ARG A 30 5.10 10.38 11.23
CA ARG A 30 5.01 9.00 11.67
C ARG A 30 4.60 8.11 10.50
N ALA A 31 5.40 7.08 10.21
CA ALA A 31 5.09 6.09 9.18
C ALA A 31 5.48 4.70 9.68
N ARG A 32 4.55 3.75 9.55
CA ARG A 32 4.77 2.38 10.03
C ARG A 32 4.21 1.38 9.05
N ALA A 33 4.99 0.34 8.78
CA ALA A 33 4.54 -0.84 8.04
C ALA A 33 4.16 -1.94 9.05
N VAL A 34 2.93 -2.42 8.96
CA VAL A 34 2.37 -3.42 9.86
C VAL A 34 1.74 -4.54 9.04
N ARG A 35 2.11 -5.78 9.36
CA ARG A 35 1.49 -6.94 8.72
C ARG A 35 0.00 -6.99 9.08
N VAL A 36 -0.82 -7.41 8.14
CA VAL A 36 -2.29 -7.38 8.27
C VAL A 36 -2.80 -8.11 9.51
N ASP A 37 -2.15 -9.21 9.91
CA ASP A 37 -2.51 -9.99 11.10
C ASP A 37 -1.99 -9.41 12.43
N ALA A 38 -1.18 -8.37 12.36
CA ALA A 38 -0.58 -7.72 13.53
C ALA A 38 -1.10 -6.30 13.77
N VAL A 39 -2.10 -5.85 13.01
CA VAL A 39 -2.69 -4.51 13.17
C VAL A 39 -3.41 -4.42 14.52
N ARG A 40 -3.06 -3.40 15.31
CA ARG A 40 -3.64 -3.12 16.63
C ARG A 40 -4.47 -1.85 16.58
N ALA A 41 -5.38 -1.70 17.55
CA ALA A 41 -6.19 -0.48 17.67
C ALA A 41 -5.34 0.79 17.74
N SER A 42 -4.19 0.74 18.44
CA SER A 42 -3.25 1.87 18.54
C SER A 42 -2.62 2.26 17.18
N ASP A 43 -2.54 1.32 16.23
CA ASP A 43 -2.02 1.60 14.89
C ASP A 43 -2.96 2.47 14.07
N LEU A 44 -4.26 2.47 14.38
CA LEU A 44 -5.31 3.14 13.63
C LEU A 44 -5.50 4.60 14.03
N GLU A 45 -4.95 4.99 15.17
CA GLU A 45 -5.16 6.33 15.72
C GLU A 45 -4.54 7.42 14.85
N GLY A 46 -5.37 8.37 14.41
CA GLY A 46 -4.91 9.54 13.69
C GLY A 46 -4.30 9.30 12.32
N VAL A 47 -4.55 8.14 11.71
CA VAL A 47 -4.03 7.81 10.38
C VAL A 47 -4.66 8.72 9.32
N GLU A 48 -3.82 9.42 8.58
CA GLU A 48 -4.20 10.34 7.51
C GLU A 48 -4.00 9.72 6.13
N LEU A 49 -2.98 8.88 5.97
CA LEU A 49 -2.65 8.20 4.73
C LEU A 49 -2.45 6.71 5.00
N LEU A 50 -3.15 5.89 4.24
CA LEU A 50 -3.10 4.43 4.33
C LEU A 50 -2.65 3.84 3.00
N PHE A 51 -1.59 3.04 3.05
CA PHE A 51 -1.19 2.16 1.95
C PHE A 51 -1.62 0.74 2.28
N ILE A 52 -2.18 0.04 1.29
CA ILE A 52 -2.54 -1.38 1.43
C ILE A 52 -1.81 -2.15 0.35
N GLY A 53 -1.04 -3.16 0.74
CA GLY A 53 -0.25 -3.97 -0.16
C GLY A 53 -0.48 -5.46 -0.01
N SER A 54 -0.46 -6.18 -1.14
CA SER A 54 -0.63 -7.63 -1.20
C SER A 54 0.15 -8.22 -2.36
N PRO A 55 0.70 -9.44 -2.22
CA PRO A 55 1.10 -10.18 -3.40
C PRO A 55 -0.13 -10.53 -4.23
N THR A 56 0.04 -10.64 -5.55
CA THR A 56 -1.01 -11.11 -6.45
C THR A 56 -0.99 -12.64 -6.48
N GLN A 57 -2.08 -13.25 -6.04
CA GLN A 57 -2.25 -14.69 -6.00
C GLN A 57 -3.54 -15.06 -6.73
N GLY A 58 -3.41 -15.78 -7.85
CA GLY A 58 -4.56 -16.15 -8.65
C GLY A 58 -5.40 -14.91 -9.02
N TRP A 59 -4.77 -13.83 -9.47
CA TRP A 59 -5.39 -12.58 -9.90
C TRP A 59 -5.92 -11.69 -8.76
N ARG A 60 -5.78 -12.12 -7.51
CA ARG A 60 -6.42 -11.53 -6.34
C ARG A 60 -5.41 -11.17 -5.26
N PRO A 61 -5.79 -10.26 -4.34
CA PRO A 61 -5.08 -10.14 -3.08
C PRO A 61 -5.20 -11.42 -2.25
N THR A 62 -4.34 -11.55 -1.25
CA THR A 62 -4.43 -12.68 -0.32
C THR A 62 -5.77 -12.68 0.43
N GLN A 63 -6.16 -13.85 0.91
CA GLN A 63 -7.37 -14.00 1.71
C GLN A 63 -7.35 -13.09 2.95
N ALA A 64 -6.18 -12.96 3.59
CA ALA A 64 -6.03 -12.11 4.77
C ALA A 64 -6.32 -10.64 4.46
N ILE A 65 -5.82 -10.13 3.35
CA ILE A 65 -6.11 -8.76 2.90
C ILE A 65 -7.60 -8.61 2.52
N GLN A 66 -8.17 -9.57 1.81
CA GLN A 66 -9.59 -9.52 1.46
C GLN A 66 -10.48 -9.46 2.70
N SER A 67 -10.17 -10.26 3.71
CA SER A 67 -10.90 -10.26 4.98
C SER A 67 -10.69 -8.95 5.75
N TYR A 68 -9.49 -8.41 5.74
CA TYR A 68 -9.18 -7.13 6.40
C TYR A 68 -9.99 -5.98 5.82
N LEU A 69 -10.13 -5.91 4.51
CA LEU A 69 -10.91 -4.85 3.84
C LEU A 69 -12.40 -4.87 4.22
N ARG A 70 -12.89 -5.98 4.74
CA ARG A 70 -14.27 -6.13 5.24
C ARG A 70 -14.38 -6.02 6.75
N SER A 71 -13.26 -5.81 7.46
CA SER A 71 -13.22 -5.84 8.92
C SER A 71 -13.62 -4.50 9.55
N PRO A 72 -14.09 -4.50 10.82
CA PRO A 72 -14.30 -3.26 11.56
C PRO A 72 -13.03 -2.42 11.73
N SER A 73 -11.86 -3.07 11.77
CA SER A 73 -10.57 -2.38 11.81
C SER A 73 -10.39 -1.46 10.60
N PHE A 74 -10.65 -1.98 9.40
CA PHE A 74 -10.58 -1.17 8.18
C PHE A 74 -11.60 -0.04 8.18
N ASP A 75 -12.81 -0.28 8.69
CA ASP A 75 -13.86 0.74 8.74
C ASP A 75 -13.42 1.99 9.52
N GLN A 76 -12.55 1.84 10.51
CA GLN A 76 -11.99 2.97 11.24
C GLN A 76 -11.02 3.81 10.40
N LEU A 77 -10.49 3.25 9.31
CA LEU A 77 -9.52 3.90 8.42
C LEU A 77 -10.16 4.54 7.18
N ARG A 78 -11.48 4.42 7.02
CA ARG A 78 -12.18 4.89 5.81
C ARG A 78 -12.09 6.39 5.57
N GLY A 79 -11.82 7.18 6.60
CA GLY A 79 -11.58 8.62 6.50
C GLY A 79 -10.16 9.00 6.05
N ALA A 80 -9.25 8.05 6.00
CA ALA A 80 -7.88 8.26 5.52
C ALA A 80 -7.85 8.31 3.98
N HIS A 81 -6.79 8.92 3.44
CA HIS A 81 -6.46 8.76 2.02
C HIS A 81 -5.87 7.38 1.81
N VAL A 82 -6.32 6.65 0.80
CA VAL A 82 -5.94 5.26 0.58
C VAL A 82 -5.24 5.07 -0.76
N ALA A 83 -4.13 4.36 -0.76
CA ALA A 83 -3.40 3.94 -1.95
C ALA A 83 -3.13 2.43 -1.90
N CYS A 84 -3.24 1.76 -3.04
CA CYS A 84 -3.09 0.31 -3.16
C CYS A 84 -1.85 -0.04 -3.97
N PHE A 85 -1.12 -1.08 -3.53
CA PHE A 85 -0.01 -1.63 -4.29
C PHE A 85 0.00 -3.15 -4.23
N ASP A 86 0.67 -3.77 -5.18
CA ASP A 86 0.90 -5.20 -5.18
C ASP A 86 2.33 -5.55 -5.59
N THR A 87 2.66 -6.82 -5.41
CA THR A 87 3.81 -7.44 -6.08
C THR A 87 3.28 -8.52 -7.02
N ARG A 88 3.85 -8.59 -8.22
CA ARG A 88 3.46 -9.55 -9.27
C ARG A 88 4.57 -9.74 -10.29
N PHE A 89 4.40 -10.72 -11.17
CA PHE A 89 5.30 -10.89 -12.31
C PHE A 89 5.24 -9.70 -13.25
N ASN A 90 6.37 -9.37 -13.87
CA ASN A 90 6.46 -8.34 -14.90
C ASN A 90 5.89 -8.88 -16.24
N LYS A 91 4.59 -9.09 -16.26
CA LYS A 91 3.79 -9.55 -17.39
C LYS A 91 2.55 -8.67 -17.52
N PRO A 92 1.87 -8.67 -18.68
CA PRO A 92 0.62 -7.92 -18.82
C PRO A 92 -0.42 -8.33 -17.77
N ARG A 93 -1.23 -7.37 -17.31
CA ARG A 93 -2.27 -7.62 -16.28
C ARG A 93 -3.29 -8.68 -16.70
N TRP A 94 -3.60 -8.80 -17.98
CA TRP A 94 -4.53 -9.82 -18.45
C TRP A 94 -3.99 -11.24 -18.26
N LEU A 95 -2.67 -11.39 -18.08
CA LEU A 95 -2.01 -12.66 -17.85
C LEU A 95 -1.86 -12.98 -16.36
N THR A 96 -1.50 -11.99 -15.53
CA THR A 96 -1.22 -12.19 -14.11
C THR A 96 -2.36 -11.75 -13.20
N GLY A 97 -3.22 -10.85 -13.67
CA GLY A 97 -4.07 -10.05 -12.80
C GLY A 97 -3.25 -9.05 -11.99
N SER A 98 -3.93 -8.29 -11.13
CA SER A 98 -3.30 -7.35 -10.21
C SER A 98 -4.13 -7.27 -8.93
N ALA A 99 -3.51 -7.65 -7.82
CA ALA A 99 -4.13 -7.53 -6.50
C ALA A 99 -4.45 -6.08 -6.18
N ALA A 100 -3.56 -5.15 -6.53
CA ALA A 100 -3.77 -3.71 -6.30
C ALA A 100 -4.99 -3.20 -7.07
N SER A 101 -5.13 -3.58 -8.33
CA SER A 101 -6.30 -3.19 -9.14
C SER A 101 -7.60 -3.79 -8.58
N ALA A 102 -7.57 -5.03 -8.12
CA ALA A 102 -8.72 -5.68 -7.50
C ALA A 102 -9.13 -4.99 -6.18
N MET A 103 -8.16 -4.64 -5.35
CA MET A 103 -8.41 -3.88 -4.12
C MET A 103 -9.00 -2.50 -4.43
N ALA A 104 -8.41 -1.78 -5.36
CA ALA A 104 -8.86 -0.45 -5.76
C ALA A 104 -10.31 -0.46 -6.25
N LYS A 105 -10.66 -1.43 -7.10
CA LYS A 105 -12.04 -1.60 -7.59
C LYS A 105 -13.02 -1.80 -6.45
N ARG A 106 -12.71 -2.71 -5.53
CA ARG A 106 -13.56 -3.00 -4.37
C ARG A 106 -13.74 -1.81 -3.45
N LEU A 107 -12.67 -1.06 -3.22
CA LEU A 107 -12.71 0.14 -2.39
C LEU A 107 -13.54 1.27 -3.03
N ARG A 108 -13.40 1.48 -4.33
CA ARG A 108 -14.21 2.44 -5.08
C ARG A 108 -15.69 2.09 -5.04
N GLU A 109 -16.06 0.82 -5.16
CA GLU A 109 -17.43 0.32 -5.05
C GLU A 109 -18.03 0.60 -3.67
N ARG A 110 -17.20 0.74 -2.64
CA ARG A 110 -17.61 1.09 -1.28
C ARG A 110 -17.55 2.58 -0.98
N GLY A 111 -17.25 3.39 -1.98
CA GLY A 111 -17.17 4.85 -1.82
C GLY A 111 -15.89 5.36 -1.20
N VAL A 112 -14.84 4.54 -1.13
CA VAL A 112 -13.52 4.97 -0.64
C VAL A 112 -12.79 5.70 -1.77
N ALA A 113 -12.36 6.92 -1.48
CA ALA A 113 -11.56 7.71 -2.42
C ALA A 113 -10.10 7.23 -2.42
N LEU A 114 -9.59 6.92 -3.60
CA LEU A 114 -8.19 6.50 -3.76
C LEU A 114 -7.29 7.69 -4.08
N SER A 115 -6.07 7.64 -3.55
CA SER A 115 -5.07 8.69 -3.69
C SER A 115 -4.11 8.41 -4.85
N GLY A 116 -4.65 8.04 -5.99
CA GLY A 116 -3.91 7.72 -7.20
C GLY A 116 -4.28 6.34 -7.74
N GLU A 117 -3.69 6.01 -8.88
CA GLU A 117 -3.86 4.70 -9.49
C GLU A 117 -3.12 3.62 -8.68
N PRO A 118 -3.66 2.39 -8.63
CA PRO A 118 -2.95 1.28 -7.99
C PRO A 118 -1.63 1.00 -8.71
N GLU A 119 -0.60 0.66 -7.93
CA GLU A 119 0.75 0.44 -8.45
C GLU A 119 1.20 -1.01 -8.23
N SER A 120 1.96 -1.53 -9.18
CA SER A 120 2.56 -2.86 -9.10
C SER A 120 4.07 -2.77 -9.04
N PHE A 121 4.66 -3.63 -8.20
CA PHE A 121 6.11 -3.80 -8.10
C PHE A 121 6.45 -5.23 -8.50
N PHE A 122 7.47 -5.39 -9.34
CA PHE A 122 7.67 -6.63 -10.07
C PHE A 122 8.69 -7.55 -9.43
N VAL A 123 8.41 -8.85 -9.49
CA VAL A 123 9.27 -9.93 -9.02
C VAL A 123 9.73 -10.79 -10.19
N ALA A 124 10.93 -11.37 -10.05
CA ALA A 124 11.53 -12.23 -11.07
C ALA A 124 10.87 -13.62 -11.12
N GLY A 125 10.38 -14.11 -9.99
CA GLY A 125 9.75 -15.41 -9.86
C GLY A 125 8.79 -15.45 -8.68
N THR A 126 8.13 -16.57 -8.44
CA THR A 126 7.12 -16.73 -7.38
C THR A 126 7.66 -16.32 -6.00
N GLU A 127 8.88 -16.74 -5.67
CA GLU A 127 9.53 -16.42 -4.39
C GLU A 127 10.35 -15.13 -4.43
N GLY A 128 10.42 -14.48 -5.58
CA GLY A 128 11.25 -13.31 -5.79
C GLY A 128 12.51 -13.62 -6.61
N PRO A 129 13.52 -12.76 -6.48
CA PRO A 129 13.51 -11.48 -5.76
C PRO A 129 12.74 -10.39 -6.51
N LEU A 130 12.59 -9.23 -5.86
CA LEU A 130 12.15 -8.02 -6.56
C LEU A 130 13.14 -7.70 -7.69
N LEU A 131 12.62 -7.22 -8.81
CA LEU A 131 13.46 -6.73 -9.89
C LEU A 131 14.30 -5.54 -9.43
N ASP A 132 15.44 -5.35 -10.07
CA ASP A 132 16.33 -4.21 -9.79
C ASP A 132 15.58 -2.89 -9.96
N GLY A 133 15.77 -1.98 -8.99
CA GLY A 133 15.16 -0.65 -9.02
C GLY A 133 13.72 -0.58 -8.47
N GLU A 134 13.08 -1.70 -8.16
CA GLU A 134 11.69 -1.70 -7.69
C GLU A 134 11.55 -1.07 -6.30
N ALA A 135 12.48 -1.30 -5.39
CA ALA A 135 12.49 -0.65 -4.08
C ALA A 135 12.57 0.88 -4.20
N GLU A 136 13.45 1.39 -5.07
CA GLU A 136 13.58 2.82 -5.32
C GLU A 136 12.33 3.40 -6.01
N ARG A 137 11.73 2.64 -6.93
CA ARG A 137 10.49 3.03 -7.58
C ARG A 137 9.33 3.14 -6.57
N ALA A 138 9.29 2.24 -5.60
CA ALA A 138 8.29 2.26 -4.53
C ALA A 138 8.42 3.52 -3.65
N LYS A 139 9.65 3.89 -3.29
CA LYS A 139 9.92 5.11 -2.53
C LYS A 139 9.44 6.35 -3.28
N ALA A 140 9.78 6.46 -4.56
CA ALA A 140 9.38 7.59 -5.41
C ALA A 140 7.85 7.68 -5.56
N TRP A 141 7.20 6.56 -5.79
CA TRP A 141 5.74 6.48 -5.91
C TRP A 141 5.05 6.93 -4.62
N ALA A 142 5.47 6.38 -3.48
CA ALA A 142 4.89 6.72 -2.19
C ALA A 142 5.10 8.19 -1.83
N MET A 143 6.29 8.71 -2.07
CA MET A 143 6.60 10.12 -1.83
C MET A 143 5.73 11.03 -2.72
N GLY A 144 5.54 10.68 -3.98
CA GLY A 144 4.67 11.42 -4.89
C GLY A 144 3.21 11.49 -4.41
N ILE A 145 2.70 10.40 -3.83
CA ILE A 145 1.36 10.38 -3.23
C ILE A 145 1.33 11.26 -1.97
N ALA A 146 2.27 11.05 -1.06
CA ALA A 146 2.30 11.72 0.24
C ALA A 146 2.44 13.24 0.11
N GLN A 147 3.22 13.72 -0.84
CA GLN A 147 3.43 15.15 -1.06
C GLN A 147 2.15 15.91 -1.43
N ARG A 148 1.14 15.24 -1.92
CA ARG A 148 -0.17 15.86 -2.21
C ARG A 148 -0.89 16.32 -0.95
N PHE A 149 -0.55 15.75 0.20
CA PHE A 149 -1.21 15.97 1.48
C PHE A 149 -0.34 16.74 2.49
N VAL A 150 0.92 17.04 2.14
CA VAL A 150 1.78 17.86 2.96
C VAL A 150 1.51 19.32 2.63
N PRO A 151 1.20 20.17 3.62
CA PRO A 151 1.05 21.61 3.36
C PRO A 151 2.34 22.17 2.74
N LEU A 152 2.20 22.96 1.69
CA LEU A 152 3.32 23.70 1.14
C LEU A 152 3.87 24.63 2.24
N PRO A 153 5.20 24.74 2.37
CA PRO A 153 5.77 25.72 3.31
C PRO A 153 5.23 27.10 2.95
N THR A 154 4.61 27.75 3.92
CA THR A 154 4.12 29.11 3.75
C THR A 154 5.33 30.00 3.51
N THR A 155 5.50 30.45 2.29
CA THR A 155 6.51 31.46 1.99
C THR A 155 6.07 32.73 2.71
N GLN A 156 6.65 32.96 3.88
CA GLN A 156 6.51 34.27 4.50
C GLN A 156 7.24 35.28 3.61
N ARG A 157 6.47 36.17 3.03
CA ARG A 157 7.02 37.33 2.33
C ARG A 157 7.41 38.40 3.35
#